data_4b88e47bb5e316d18d6fa321c3652e2b
#
_entry.id   4b88e47bb5e316d18d6fa321c3652e2b
#
_cell.length_a   1.000
_cell.length_b   1.000
_cell.length_c   1.000
_cell.angle_alpha   90.00
_cell.angle_beta   90.00
_cell.angle_gamma   90.00
#
_symmetry.space_group_name_H-M   'P 1'
#
loop_
_entity.id
_entity.type
_entity.pdbx_description
1 polymer ?
#
loop_
_entity_poly.entity_id
_entity_poly.type
_entity_poly.pdbx_seq_one_letter_code
_entity_poly.pdbx_strand_id
1 'polypeptide(L)'
;MAPRAYRRALTVGLIVILGWLPAAAAQAEERRYEGHTLSDWAHLLQDPDPSAQRKAVEALRLGFDVQAVPVLNRAAEAGDASVRIEAIRALAQIQPPAPETITTLSKAMRDTDPAIQRAAAAALGDVGAVSVLAQALKDPDKNVRRNAVRPLRRVVIRDRGSSDPATTRAVVTALADALKDPDGAIRRAAASSLGAIGPEAVDAIPALAATTLDPDASVRNATIEALGRIGSPAAVPVLVQALKDPRTGGLAVRALGNMGPTARGAIPALREFQSQNGRSHSGDVEAAIKAIDRE
;
A
#
# COMPACT_ATOMS: atom_id res chain seq x y z
N MET A 1 -56.18 62.16 9.18
CA MET A 1 -56.94 62.23 7.93
C MET A 1 -56.85 60.90 7.21
N ALA A 2 -57.87 60.07 7.25
CA ALA A 2 -58.07 58.94 6.33
C ALA A 2 -58.65 59.45 5.01
N PRO A 3 -58.60 58.70 3.90
CA PRO A 3 -59.64 57.69 3.66
C PRO A 3 -59.12 56.41 2.95
N ARG A 4 -59.65 55.25 3.33
CA ARG A 4 -60.73 54.46 2.69
C ARG A 4 -60.43 53.89 1.30
N ALA A 5 -60.27 52.56 1.33
CA ALA A 5 -61.12 51.51 0.74
C ALA A 5 -60.90 51.21 -0.75
N TYR A 6 -60.59 49.93 -1.08
CA TYR A 6 -61.50 49.14 -1.89
C TYR A 6 -61.23 47.64 -1.78
N ARG A 7 -62.10 46.89 -1.18
CA ARG A 7 -62.30 45.46 -1.34
C ARG A 7 -62.69 45.16 -2.78
N ARG A 8 -62.09 44.30 -3.45
CA ARG A 8 -62.72 43.45 -4.48
C ARG A 8 -62.21 42.02 -4.34
N ALA A 9 -63.16 41.19 -3.92
CA ALA A 9 -63.10 39.76 -4.01
C ALA A 9 -63.05 39.36 -5.50
N LEU A 10 -62.12 38.46 -5.84
CA LEU A 10 -62.20 37.68 -7.06
C LEU A 10 -61.95 36.23 -6.66
N THR A 11 -63.07 35.55 -6.48
CA THR A 11 -63.23 34.10 -6.51
C THR A 11 -62.87 33.64 -7.93
N VAL A 12 -61.73 32.99 -8.10
CA VAL A 12 -61.42 32.31 -9.36
C VAL A 12 -61.02 30.90 -9.03
N GLY A 13 -61.84 30.03 -9.42
CA GLY A 13 -61.81 28.61 -9.66
C GLY A 13 -60.52 27.84 -9.42
N LEU A 14 -60.65 26.90 -8.49
CA LEU A 14 -59.75 25.76 -8.38
C LEU A 14 -60.02 24.87 -9.60
N ILE A 15 -59.25 25.10 -10.69
CA ILE A 15 -59.16 24.13 -11.78
C ILE A 15 -58.15 23.08 -11.28
N VAL A 16 -58.68 21.98 -10.77
CA VAL A 16 -57.93 20.73 -10.57
C VAL A 16 -57.56 20.23 -11.96
N ILE A 17 -56.39 20.62 -12.46
CA ILE A 17 -55.77 19.94 -13.57
C ILE A 17 -55.15 18.67 -12.95
N LEU A 18 -55.96 17.64 -12.85
CA LEU A 18 -55.49 16.25 -12.83
C LEU A 18 -54.89 15.98 -14.21
N GLY A 19 -53.72 16.60 -14.45
CA GLY A 19 -52.88 16.28 -15.58
C GLY A 19 -52.32 14.88 -15.37
N TRP A 20 -52.71 14.01 -16.22
CA TRP A 20 -52.02 12.78 -16.53
C TRP A 20 -50.53 13.02 -16.51
N LEU A 21 -49.85 12.65 -15.41
CA LEU A 21 -48.45 12.29 -15.45
C LEU A 21 -48.41 10.99 -16.23
N PRO A 22 -47.73 10.94 -17.40
CA PRO A 22 -47.56 9.68 -18.08
C PRO A 22 -46.76 8.78 -17.14
N ALA A 23 -47.27 7.58 -16.91
CA ALA A 23 -46.56 6.49 -16.22
C ALA A 23 -45.32 6.00 -17.00
N ALA A 24 -44.72 6.88 -17.80
CA ALA A 24 -43.52 6.69 -18.62
C ALA A 24 -42.25 7.22 -17.95
N ALA A 25 -42.32 7.64 -16.69
CA ALA A 25 -41.16 8.21 -15.99
C ALA A 25 -40.57 7.28 -14.95
N ALA A 26 -40.44 6.00 -15.24
CA ALA A 26 -39.66 5.10 -14.38
C ALA A 26 -39.28 3.75 -15.05
N GLN A 27 -38.90 3.76 -16.30
CA GLN A 27 -38.04 2.74 -16.84
C GLN A 27 -36.74 3.46 -17.23
N ALA A 28 -35.97 3.90 -16.22
CA ALA A 28 -34.55 4.03 -16.41
C ALA A 28 -34.12 2.64 -16.91
N GLU A 29 -33.72 2.53 -18.18
CA GLU A 29 -33.20 1.26 -18.72
C GLU A 29 -32.19 0.72 -17.75
N GLU A 30 -32.52 -0.41 -17.13
CA GLU A 30 -31.63 -1.04 -16.15
C GLU A 30 -30.31 -1.33 -16.85
N ARG A 31 -29.22 -0.78 -16.34
CA ARG A 31 -27.88 -0.92 -16.95
C ARG A 31 -27.60 -2.39 -17.20
N ARG A 32 -27.19 -2.72 -18.41
CA ARG A 32 -26.85 -4.07 -18.83
C ARG A 32 -25.39 -4.15 -19.30
N TYR A 33 -24.74 -5.24 -18.96
CA TYR A 33 -23.42 -5.59 -19.46
C TYR A 33 -23.52 -7.00 -20.10
N GLU A 34 -23.07 -7.14 -21.35
CA GLU A 34 -23.26 -8.38 -22.15
C GLU A 34 -24.71 -8.90 -22.14
N GLY A 35 -25.69 -8.01 -22.17
CA GLY A 35 -27.13 -8.34 -22.17
C GLY A 35 -27.74 -8.66 -20.81
N HIS A 36 -26.96 -8.77 -19.75
CA HIS A 36 -27.37 -9.12 -18.39
C HIS A 36 -27.42 -7.91 -17.48
N THR A 37 -28.37 -7.89 -16.53
CA THR A 37 -28.46 -6.90 -15.47
C THR A 37 -27.49 -7.21 -14.33
N LEU A 38 -27.30 -6.27 -13.40
CA LEU A 38 -26.53 -6.50 -12.17
C LEU A 38 -27.10 -7.69 -11.37
N SER A 39 -28.42 -7.84 -11.33
CA SER A 39 -29.09 -8.95 -10.65
C SER A 39 -28.80 -10.29 -11.32
N ASP A 40 -28.82 -10.36 -12.66
CA ASP A 40 -28.50 -11.57 -13.39
C ASP A 40 -27.05 -12.04 -13.11
N TRP A 41 -26.09 -11.10 -13.13
CA TRP A 41 -24.69 -11.43 -12.78
C TRP A 41 -24.52 -11.80 -11.31
N ALA A 42 -25.27 -11.17 -10.39
CA ALA A 42 -25.28 -11.53 -8.99
C ALA A 42 -25.82 -12.96 -8.75
N HIS A 43 -26.80 -13.41 -9.53
CA HIS A 43 -27.28 -14.80 -9.49
C HIS A 43 -26.22 -15.79 -9.98
N LEU A 44 -25.45 -15.46 -11.01
CA LEU A 44 -24.36 -16.30 -11.52
C LEU A 44 -23.21 -16.49 -10.53
N LEU A 45 -23.09 -15.67 -9.49
CA LEU A 45 -22.16 -15.94 -8.39
C LEU A 45 -22.54 -17.15 -7.53
N GLN A 46 -23.76 -17.67 -7.66
CA GLN A 46 -24.26 -18.87 -6.99
C GLN A 46 -24.22 -20.12 -7.88
N ASP A 47 -23.73 -19.99 -9.12
CA ASP A 47 -23.58 -21.11 -10.02
C ASP A 47 -22.61 -22.16 -9.43
N PRO A 48 -22.88 -23.47 -9.54
CA PRO A 48 -21.96 -24.48 -9.08
C PRO A 48 -20.62 -24.52 -9.85
N ASP A 49 -20.55 -23.93 -11.05
CA ASP A 49 -19.31 -23.80 -11.81
C ASP A 49 -18.48 -22.58 -11.38
N PRO A 50 -17.29 -22.77 -10.79
CA PRO A 50 -16.41 -21.67 -10.43
C PRO A 50 -16.01 -20.78 -11.62
N SER A 51 -16.04 -21.29 -12.84
CA SER A 51 -15.73 -20.51 -14.03
C SER A 51 -16.84 -19.50 -14.35
N ALA A 52 -18.11 -19.90 -14.19
CA ALA A 52 -19.26 -19.00 -14.30
C ALA A 52 -19.22 -17.92 -13.22
N GLN A 53 -18.90 -18.31 -11.97
CA GLN A 53 -18.76 -17.37 -10.87
C GLN A 53 -17.66 -16.33 -11.14
N ARG A 54 -16.47 -16.73 -11.63
CA ARG A 54 -15.38 -15.80 -11.99
C ARG A 54 -15.78 -14.85 -13.12
N LYS A 55 -16.46 -15.37 -14.14
CA LYS A 55 -17.00 -14.53 -15.23
C LYS A 55 -17.98 -13.49 -14.67
N ALA A 56 -18.82 -13.88 -13.72
CA ALA A 56 -19.76 -12.97 -13.08
C ALA A 56 -19.03 -11.85 -12.29
N VAL A 57 -17.97 -12.19 -11.54
CA VAL A 57 -17.14 -11.19 -10.84
C VAL A 57 -16.55 -10.18 -11.82
N GLU A 58 -15.99 -10.64 -12.94
CA GLU A 58 -15.41 -9.76 -13.96
C GLU A 58 -16.45 -8.86 -14.60
N ALA A 59 -17.60 -9.41 -14.96
CA ALA A 59 -18.69 -8.66 -15.55
C ALA A 59 -19.28 -7.61 -14.60
N LEU A 60 -19.40 -7.94 -13.31
CA LEU A 60 -19.83 -7.01 -12.26
C LEU A 60 -18.86 -5.83 -12.14
N ARG A 61 -17.56 -6.11 -12.15
CA ARG A 61 -16.52 -5.08 -12.11
C ARG A 61 -16.54 -4.16 -13.33
N LEU A 62 -16.58 -4.75 -14.54
CA LEU A 62 -16.49 -4.00 -15.80
C LEU A 62 -17.79 -3.26 -16.15
N GLY A 63 -18.91 -3.90 -15.86
CA GLY A 63 -20.23 -3.42 -16.28
C GLY A 63 -20.90 -2.46 -15.29
N PHE A 64 -20.65 -2.59 -13.99
CA PHE A 64 -21.46 -1.92 -12.97
C PHE A 64 -20.68 -1.06 -11.97
N ASP A 65 -19.35 -1.19 -11.95
CA ASP A 65 -18.49 -0.33 -11.15
C ASP A 65 -18.95 -0.22 -9.67
N VAL A 66 -19.14 0.98 -9.15
CA VAL A 66 -19.55 1.19 -7.75
C VAL A 66 -20.87 0.51 -7.39
N GLN A 67 -21.77 0.29 -8.35
CA GLN A 67 -23.03 -0.42 -8.11
C GLN A 67 -22.83 -1.90 -7.78
N ALA A 68 -21.71 -2.51 -8.25
CA ALA A 68 -21.37 -3.89 -7.98
C ALA A 68 -20.76 -4.10 -6.58
N VAL A 69 -20.33 -3.05 -5.88
CA VAL A 69 -19.61 -3.14 -4.59
C VAL A 69 -20.35 -4.01 -3.56
N PRO A 70 -21.67 -3.85 -3.31
CA PRO A 70 -22.37 -4.70 -2.33
C PRO A 70 -22.37 -6.19 -2.70
N VAL A 71 -22.43 -6.49 -4.00
CA VAL A 71 -22.45 -7.87 -4.51
C VAL A 71 -21.04 -8.47 -4.42
N LEU A 72 -20.03 -7.72 -4.83
CA LEU A 72 -18.62 -8.14 -4.76
C LEU A 72 -18.13 -8.31 -3.31
N ASN A 73 -18.57 -7.46 -2.37
CA ASN A 73 -18.28 -7.65 -0.95
C ASN A 73 -18.79 -9.00 -0.44
N ARG A 74 -20.03 -9.37 -0.79
CA ARG A 74 -20.57 -10.70 -0.45
C ARG A 74 -19.81 -11.84 -1.10
N ALA A 75 -19.43 -11.68 -2.39
CA ALA A 75 -18.63 -12.67 -3.10
C ALA A 75 -17.21 -12.83 -2.49
N ALA A 76 -16.65 -11.79 -1.92
CA ALA A 76 -15.36 -11.84 -1.22
C ALA A 76 -15.44 -12.58 0.14
N GLU A 77 -16.63 -12.69 0.73
CA GLU A 77 -16.85 -13.32 2.03
C GLU A 77 -17.32 -14.77 1.95
N ALA A 78 -17.96 -15.18 0.86
CA ALA A 78 -18.61 -16.45 0.71
C ALA A 78 -18.26 -17.14 -0.61
N GLY A 79 -18.21 -18.47 -0.61
CA GLY A 79 -17.98 -19.26 -1.80
C GLY A 79 -16.56 -19.85 -1.89
N ASP A 80 -16.20 -20.30 -3.09
CA ASP A 80 -14.89 -20.87 -3.39
C ASP A 80 -13.76 -19.85 -3.22
N ALA A 81 -12.59 -20.30 -2.74
CA ALA A 81 -11.45 -19.45 -2.49
C ALA A 81 -11.00 -18.67 -3.74
N SER A 82 -11.10 -19.27 -4.93
CA SER A 82 -10.73 -18.63 -6.19
C SER A 82 -11.66 -17.46 -6.51
N VAL A 83 -12.96 -17.61 -6.29
CA VAL A 83 -13.98 -16.57 -6.50
C VAL A 83 -13.80 -15.44 -5.50
N ARG A 84 -13.56 -15.76 -4.23
CA ARG A 84 -13.28 -14.80 -3.17
C ARG A 84 -12.05 -13.94 -3.51
N ILE A 85 -10.98 -14.54 -4.00
CA ILE A 85 -9.78 -13.83 -4.43
C ILE A 85 -10.08 -12.90 -5.61
N GLU A 86 -10.84 -13.35 -6.61
CA GLU A 86 -11.21 -12.51 -7.74
C GLU A 86 -12.12 -11.34 -7.32
N ALA A 87 -13.08 -11.58 -6.42
CA ALA A 87 -13.92 -10.52 -5.87
C ALA A 87 -13.10 -9.47 -5.09
N ILE A 88 -12.13 -9.91 -4.28
CA ILE A 88 -11.18 -9.04 -3.58
C ILE A 88 -10.38 -8.17 -4.57
N ARG A 89 -9.90 -8.77 -5.67
CA ARG A 89 -9.18 -8.04 -6.72
C ARG A 89 -10.07 -7.05 -7.46
N ALA A 90 -11.31 -7.45 -7.75
CA ALA A 90 -12.30 -6.59 -8.40
C ALA A 90 -12.61 -5.36 -7.54
N LEU A 91 -12.85 -5.56 -6.24
CA LEU A 91 -13.08 -4.48 -5.29
C LEU A 91 -11.93 -3.47 -5.23
N ALA A 92 -10.68 -3.92 -5.33
CA ALA A 92 -9.51 -3.05 -5.33
C ALA A 92 -9.40 -2.16 -6.58
N GLN A 93 -10.04 -2.54 -7.67
CA GLN A 93 -10.01 -1.80 -8.94
C GLN A 93 -11.14 -0.76 -9.07
N ILE A 94 -12.17 -0.84 -8.23
CA ILE A 94 -13.26 0.13 -8.18
C ILE A 94 -12.80 1.36 -7.39
N GLN A 95 -12.83 2.53 -8.05
CA GLN A 95 -12.36 3.78 -7.45
C GLN A 95 -13.45 4.87 -7.52
N PRO A 96 -13.60 5.70 -6.48
CA PRO A 96 -12.94 5.61 -5.17
C PRO A 96 -13.43 4.39 -4.36
N PRO A 97 -12.59 3.84 -3.45
CA PRO A 97 -12.99 2.68 -2.67
C PRO A 97 -14.11 3.05 -1.69
N ALA A 98 -15.16 2.23 -1.64
CA ALA A 98 -16.23 2.42 -0.65
C ALA A 98 -15.73 2.01 0.76
N PRO A 99 -16.21 2.64 1.84
CA PRO A 99 -15.84 2.25 3.21
C PRO A 99 -16.09 0.78 3.51
N GLU A 100 -17.17 0.22 2.98
CA GLU A 100 -17.53 -1.19 3.13
C GLU A 100 -16.48 -2.11 2.47
N THR A 101 -15.92 -1.70 1.33
CA THR A 101 -14.80 -2.41 0.68
C THR A 101 -13.61 -2.52 1.60
N ILE A 102 -13.18 -1.42 2.23
CA ILE A 102 -12.06 -1.42 3.16
C ILE A 102 -12.33 -2.36 4.34
N THR A 103 -13.56 -2.37 4.85
CA THR A 103 -13.99 -3.27 5.93
C THR A 103 -13.91 -4.73 5.52
N THR A 104 -14.45 -5.09 4.35
CA THR A 104 -14.40 -6.44 3.78
C THR A 104 -12.96 -6.91 3.58
N LEU A 105 -12.11 -6.07 2.98
CA LEU A 105 -10.69 -6.38 2.76
C LEU A 105 -9.93 -6.55 4.07
N SER A 106 -10.21 -5.71 5.07
CA SER A 106 -9.60 -5.81 6.41
C SER A 106 -9.95 -7.13 7.10
N LYS A 107 -11.21 -7.58 6.99
CA LYS A 107 -11.66 -8.88 7.49
C LYS A 107 -10.97 -10.02 6.75
N ALA A 108 -10.87 -9.95 5.42
CA ALA A 108 -10.23 -10.96 4.58
C ALA A 108 -8.71 -11.10 4.84
N MET A 109 -8.04 -10.08 5.39
CA MET A 109 -6.65 -10.22 5.86
C MET A 109 -6.47 -11.21 7.00
N ARG A 110 -7.56 -11.55 7.72
CA ARG A 110 -7.57 -12.53 8.83
C ARG A 110 -8.24 -13.85 8.44
N ASP A 111 -8.40 -14.09 7.14
CA ASP A 111 -8.95 -15.33 6.63
C ASP A 111 -8.08 -16.53 7.02
N THR A 112 -8.68 -17.72 7.08
CA THR A 112 -7.95 -18.97 7.30
C THR A 112 -7.08 -19.37 6.11
N ASP A 113 -7.46 -18.94 4.89
CA ASP A 113 -6.69 -19.20 3.67
C ASP A 113 -5.58 -18.13 3.48
N PRO A 114 -4.30 -18.54 3.48
CA PRO A 114 -3.19 -17.62 3.26
C PRO A 114 -3.20 -16.91 1.89
N ALA A 115 -3.86 -17.48 0.88
CA ALA A 115 -3.97 -16.86 -0.44
C ALA A 115 -4.95 -15.68 -0.39
N ILE A 116 -6.07 -15.85 0.35
CA ILE A 116 -7.04 -14.79 0.60
C ILE A 116 -6.42 -13.68 1.44
N GLN A 117 -5.70 -14.01 2.52
CA GLN A 117 -4.97 -13.02 3.32
C GLN A 117 -4.05 -12.14 2.46
N ARG A 118 -3.25 -12.78 1.57
CA ARG A 118 -2.33 -12.05 0.68
C ARG A 118 -3.06 -11.19 -0.34
N ALA A 119 -4.14 -11.71 -0.91
CA ALA A 119 -4.96 -10.96 -1.87
C ALA A 119 -5.58 -9.71 -1.23
N ALA A 120 -6.13 -9.86 -0.02
CA ALA A 120 -6.73 -8.78 0.74
C ALA A 120 -5.70 -7.70 1.13
N ALA A 121 -4.52 -8.12 1.59
CA ALA A 121 -3.44 -7.19 1.91
C ALA A 121 -2.99 -6.40 0.67
N ALA A 122 -2.83 -7.07 -0.48
CA ALA A 122 -2.49 -6.42 -1.74
C ALA A 122 -3.56 -5.42 -2.17
N ALA A 123 -4.84 -5.83 -2.09
CA ALA A 123 -5.98 -4.98 -2.41
C ALA A 123 -6.04 -3.72 -1.52
N LEU A 124 -5.79 -3.85 -0.21
CA LEU A 124 -5.69 -2.69 0.71
C LEU A 124 -4.56 -1.73 0.32
N GLY A 125 -3.43 -2.25 -0.19
CA GLY A 125 -2.37 -1.43 -0.76
C GLY A 125 -2.80 -0.72 -2.03
N ASP A 126 -3.55 -1.40 -2.91
CA ASP A 126 -4.03 -0.84 -4.17
C ASP A 126 -5.08 0.27 -3.96
N VAL A 127 -5.91 0.17 -2.92
CA VAL A 127 -6.85 1.23 -2.54
C VAL A 127 -6.24 2.30 -1.62
N GLY A 128 -4.97 2.18 -1.26
CA GLY A 128 -4.28 3.18 -0.44
C GLY A 128 -4.69 3.19 1.04
N ALA A 129 -5.19 2.07 1.59
CA ALA A 129 -5.67 1.96 2.97
C ALA A 129 -4.52 1.91 3.99
N VAL A 130 -3.70 2.96 4.06
CA VAL A 130 -2.48 3.03 4.90
C VAL A 130 -2.76 2.78 6.37
N SER A 131 -3.81 3.40 6.93
CA SER A 131 -4.16 3.25 8.35
C SER A 131 -4.48 1.80 8.73
N VAL A 132 -5.21 1.09 7.86
CA VAL A 132 -5.57 -0.33 8.06
C VAL A 132 -4.32 -1.22 7.99
N LEU A 133 -3.46 -0.99 7.00
CA LEU A 133 -2.21 -1.73 6.85
C LEU A 133 -1.22 -1.45 7.99
N ALA A 134 -1.12 -0.21 8.46
CA ALA A 134 -0.31 0.15 9.62
C ALA A 134 -0.83 -0.52 10.91
N GLN A 135 -2.15 -0.61 11.08
CA GLN A 135 -2.73 -1.36 12.17
C GLN A 135 -2.46 -2.87 12.04
N ALA A 136 -2.50 -3.41 10.82
CA ALA A 136 -2.21 -4.81 10.55
C ALA A 136 -0.75 -5.20 10.89
N LEU A 137 0.20 -4.27 10.86
CA LEU A 137 1.57 -4.50 11.34
C LEU A 137 1.66 -4.77 12.86
N LYS A 138 0.60 -4.47 13.61
CA LYS A 138 0.51 -4.70 15.06
C LYS A 138 -0.38 -5.90 15.42
N ASP A 139 -0.84 -6.66 14.41
CA ASP A 139 -1.71 -7.81 14.61
C ASP A 139 -1.00 -8.94 15.39
N PRO A 140 -1.68 -9.65 16.30
CA PRO A 140 -1.12 -10.81 16.99
C PRO A 140 -0.68 -11.92 16.01
N ASP A 141 -1.39 -12.12 14.89
CA ASP A 141 -1.00 -13.08 13.86
C ASP A 141 0.17 -12.55 13.02
N LYS A 142 1.30 -13.26 13.06
CA LYS A 142 2.50 -12.93 12.27
C LYS A 142 2.25 -12.91 10.76
N ASN A 143 1.30 -13.70 10.26
CA ASN A 143 1.01 -13.74 8.82
C ASN A 143 0.30 -12.45 8.38
N VAL A 144 -0.61 -11.93 9.21
CA VAL A 144 -1.27 -10.63 8.98
C VAL A 144 -0.21 -9.53 8.97
N ARG A 145 0.69 -9.48 10.00
CA ARG A 145 1.78 -8.51 10.04
C ARG A 145 2.69 -8.59 8.81
N ARG A 146 3.12 -9.80 8.43
CA ARG A 146 3.99 -10.04 7.26
C ARG A 146 3.35 -9.58 5.96
N ASN A 147 2.06 -9.87 5.78
CA ASN A 147 1.33 -9.52 4.58
C ASN A 147 1.11 -8.01 4.42
N ALA A 148 1.15 -7.22 5.50
CA ALA A 148 0.97 -5.78 5.48
C ALA A 148 2.20 -5.00 4.99
N VAL A 149 3.42 -5.52 5.15
CA VAL A 149 4.68 -4.78 4.90
C VAL A 149 4.80 -4.32 3.43
N ARG A 150 4.65 -5.25 2.49
CA ARG A 150 4.83 -4.94 1.06
C ARG A 150 3.75 -4.01 0.50
N PRO A 151 2.48 -4.20 0.82
CA PRO A 151 1.42 -3.28 0.40
C PRO A 151 1.65 -1.84 0.86
N LEU A 152 2.08 -1.61 2.11
CA LEU A 152 2.43 -0.27 2.59
C LEU A 152 3.49 0.40 1.72
N ARG A 153 4.59 -0.29 1.43
CA ARG A 153 5.62 0.23 0.51
C ARG A 153 5.03 0.57 -0.86
N ARG A 154 4.13 -0.28 -1.37
CA ARG A 154 3.54 -0.13 -2.70
C ARG A 154 2.74 1.16 -2.82
N VAL A 155 2.05 1.59 -1.76
CA VAL A 155 1.34 2.88 -1.76
C VAL A 155 2.28 4.03 -2.11
N VAL A 156 3.46 4.12 -1.49
CA VAL A 156 4.42 5.18 -1.76
C VAL A 156 5.07 5.05 -3.13
N ILE A 157 5.48 3.83 -3.52
CA ILE A 157 6.23 3.62 -4.77
C ILE A 157 5.37 3.81 -6.01
N ARG A 158 4.08 3.40 -5.96
CA ARG A 158 3.16 3.56 -7.09
C ARG A 158 2.94 5.03 -7.44
N ASP A 159 2.81 5.86 -6.41
CA ASP A 159 2.46 7.26 -6.56
C ASP A 159 3.69 8.19 -6.42
N ARG A 160 4.89 7.68 -6.79
CA ARG A 160 6.13 8.46 -6.72
C ARG A 160 5.99 9.82 -7.41
N GLY A 161 6.21 10.87 -6.64
CA GLY A 161 6.11 12.25 -7.11
C GLY A 161 4.72 12.88 -6.99
N SER A 162 3.68 12.09 -6.69
CA SER A 162 2.33 12.59 -6.43
C SER A 162 1.77 12.19 -5.06
N SER A 163 2.50 11.32 -4.33
CA SER A 163 2.08 10.91 -2.98
C SER A 163 2.06 12.11 -2.03
N ASP A 164 0.96 12.25 -1.31
CA ASP A 164 0.88 13.20 -0.20
C ASP A 164 2.01 12.93 0.82
N PRO A 165 2.80 13.97 1.19
CA PRO A 165 3.89 13.82 2.17
C PRO A 165 3.44 13.23 3.52
N ALA A 166 2.21 13.48 3.94
CA ALA A 166 1.65 12.90 5.17
C ALA A 166 1.46 11.38 5.04
N THR A 167 0.98 10.92 3.89
CA THR A 167 0.85 9.50 3.55
C THR A 167 2.22 8.81 3.55
N THR A 168 3.21 9.40 2.90
CA THR A 168 4.59 8.87 2.87
C THR A 168 5.16 8.77 4.28
N ARG A 169 5.01 9.81 5.10
CA ARG A 169 5.48 9.81 6.49
C ARG A 169 4.79 8.73 7.33
N ALA A 170 3.48 8.56 7.18
CA ALA A 170 2.72 7.51 7.88
C ALA A 170 3.24 6.11 7.53
N VAL A 171 3.50 5.84 6.25
CA VAL A 171 4.07 4.57 5.78
C VAL A 171 5.49 4.36 6.33
N VAL A 172 6.36 5.37 6.25
CA VAL A 172 7.74 5.29 6.76
C VAL A 172 7.75 5.03 8.26
N THR A 173 6.90 5.72 9.03
CA THR A 173 6.76 5.51 10.48
C THR A 173 6.31 4.09 10.80
N ALA A 174 5.28 3.59 10.11
CA ALA A 174 4.76 2.23 10.32
C ALA A 174 5.82 1.15 9.99
N LEU A 175 6.59 1.34 8.92
CA LEU A 175 7.68 0.42 8.56
C LEU A 175 8.87 0.52 9.53
N ALA A 176 9.18 1.71 10.05
CA ALA A 176 10.21 1.90 11.07
C ALA A 176 9.83 1.19 12.39
N ASP A 177 8.55 1.22 12.79
CA ASP A 177 8.06 0.45 13.93
C ASP A 177 8.20 -1.07 13.69
N ALA A 178 7.94 -1.54 12.48
CA ALA A 178 8.06 -2.96 12.10
C ALA A 178 9.52 -3.48 12.12
N LEU A 179 10.53 -2.61 12.18
CA LEU A 179 11.92 -3.01 12.44
C LEU A 179 12.13 -3.60 13.84
N LYS A 180 11.16 -3.45 14.75
CA LYS A 180 11.19 -4.03 16.10
C LYS A 180 10.36 -5.31 16.22
N ASP A 181 9.81 -5.84 15.12
CA ASP A 181 8.99 -7.04 15.13
C ASP A 181 9.76 -8.24 15.71
N PRO A 182 9.13 -9.12 16.52
CA PRO A 182 9.77 -10.34 16.99
C PRO A 182 10.20 -11.29 15.85
N ASP A 183 9.50 -11.29 14.71
CA ASP A 183 9.83 -12.10 13.54
C ASP A 183 10.90 -11.42 12.67
N GLY A 184 12.09 -12.05 12.52
CA GLY A 184 13.18 -11.53 11.71
C GLY A 184 12.83 -11.33 10.24
N ALA A 185 11.93 -12.14 9.68
CA ALA A 185 11.50 -11.97 8.30
C ALA A 185 10.68 -10.68 8.10
N ILE A 186 9.91 -10.28 9.11
CA ILE A 186 9.16 -9.01 9.10
C ILE A 186 10.12 -7.84 9.24
N ARG A 187 11.09 -7.88 10.19
CA ARG A 187 12.13 -6.85 10.32
C ARG A 187 12.92 -6.67 9.02
N ARG A 188 13.36 -7.79 8.40
CA ARG A 188 14.02 -7.75 7.09
C ARG A 188 13.17 -7.12 6.00
N ALA A 189 11.89 -7.51 5.92
CA ALA A 189 10.97 -6.98 4.93
C ALA A 189 10.74 -5.47 5.12
N ALA A 190 10.66 -5.01 6.37
CA ALA A 190 10.54 -3.60 6.72
C ALA A 190 11.78 -2.81 6.29
N ALA A 191 12.99 -3.28 6.63
CA ALA A 191 14.24 -2.66 6.19
C ALA A 191 14.33 -2.57 4.66
N SER A 192 14.06 -3.69 3.96
CA SER A 192 14.05 -3.71 2.49
C SER A 192 13.00 -2.77 1.89
N SER A 193 11.86 -2.60 2.55
CA SER A 193 10.79 -1.70 2.11
C SER A 193 11.19 -0.24 2.26
N LEU A 194 11.81 0.14 3.39
CA LEU A 194 12.35 1.48 3.62
C LEU A 194 13.43 1.84 2.59
N GLY A 195 14.36 0.90 2.32
CA GLY A 195 15.38 1.09 1.28
C GLY A 195 14.78 1.21 -0.13
N ALA A 196 13.67 0.53 -0.43
CA ALA A 196 13.00 0.65 -1.72
C ALA A 196 12.20 1.95 -1.86
N ILE A 197 11.70 2.52 -0.76
CA ILE A 197 11.15 3.87 -0.72
C ILE A 197 12.26 4.88 -1.07
N GLY A 198 13.47 4.68 -0.55
CA GLY A 198 14.61 5.52 -0.90
C GLY A 198 14.67 6.81 -0.08
N PRO A 199 15.02 7.97 -0.70
CA PRO A 199 15.26 9.23 0.01
C PRO A 199 14.12 9.70 0.91
N GLU A 200 12.88 9.38 0.55
CA GLU A 200 11.70 9.73 1.33
C GLU A 200 11.63 9.01 2.68
N ALA A 201 12.44 7.94 2.87
CA ALA A 201 12.52 7.19 4.12
C ALA A 201 13.59 7.73 5.09
N VAL A 202 14.08 8.95 4.91
CA VAL A 202 15.14 9.56 5.76
C VAL A 202 14.80 9.52 7.25
N ASP A 203 13.55 9.71 7.62
CA ASP A 203 13.09 9.68 9.02
C ASP A 203 13.22 8.30 9.69
N ALA A 204 13.42 7.23 8.91
CA ALA A 204 13.64 5.88 9.42
C ALA A 204 15.10 5.57 9.77
N ILE A 205 16.07 6.45 9.43
CA ILE A 205 17.51 6.21 9.67
C ILE A 205 17.81 5.86 11.13
N PRO A 206 17.26 6.53 12.16
CA PRO A 206 17.52 6.15 13.55
C PRO A 206 17.06 4.73 13.90
N ALA A 207 15.90 4.30 13.36
CA ALA A 207 15.38 2.95 13.57
C ALA A 207 16.21 1.89 12.81
N LEU A 208 16.63 2.20 11.59
CA LEU A 208 17.55 1.36 10.81
C LEU A 208 18.91 1.23 11.51
N ALA A 209 19.45 2.29 12.10
CA ALA A 209 20.71 2.25 12.83
C ALA A 209 20.68 1.19 13.96
N ALA A 210 19.59 1.06 14.67
CA ALA A 210 19.44 0.04 15.71
C ALA A 210 19.47 -1.41 15.14
N THR A 211 19.06 -1.62 13.90
CA THR A 211 19.03 -2.95 13.25
C THR A 211 20.31 -3.33 12.53
N THR A 212 21.32 -2.46 12.49
CA THR A 212 22.65 -2.82 11.97
C THR A 212 23.33 -3.94 12.76
N LEU A 213 22.94 -4.11 14.03
CA LEU A 213 23.46 -5.14 14.95
C LEU A 213 22.43 -6.26 15.20
N ASP A 214 21.39 -6.37 14.38
CA ASP A 214 20.36 -7.41 14.53
C ASP A 214 20.96 -8.81 14.61
N PRO A 215 20.45 -9.70 15.46
CA PRO A 215 20.94 -11.09 15.54
C PRO A 215 20.81 -11.83 14.20
N ASP A 216 19.78 -11.53 13.40
CA ASP A 216 19.58 -12.11 12.08
C ASP A 216 20.44 -11.40 11.02
N ALA A 217 21.35 -12.16 10.38
CA ALA A 217 22.21 -11.64 9.33
C ALA A 217 21.42 -11.06 8.14
N SER A 218 20.26 -11.62 7.82
CA SER A 218 19.44 -11.13 6.71
C SER A 218 18.83 -9.78 7.01
N VAL A 219 18.54 -9.48 8.27
CA VAL A 219 18.09 -8.16 8.73
C VAL A 219 19.23 -7.15 8.65
N ARG A 220 20.43 -7.48 9.19
CA ARG A 220 21.61 -6.61 9.09
C ARG A 220 21.91 -6.22 7.64
N ASN A 221 21.92 -7.22 6.74
CA ASN A 221 22.21 -6.99 5.33
C ASN A 221 21.18 -6.06 4.68
N ALA A 222 19.89 -6.33 4.90
CA ALA A 222 18.80 -5.48 4.39
C ALA A 222 18.87 -4.05 4.95
N THR A 223 19.28 -3.90 6.20
CA THR A 223 19.47 -2.60 6.86
C THR A 223 20.59 -1.78 6.20
N ILE A 224 21.77 -2.39 6.01
CA ILE A 224 22.91 -1.72 5.37
C ILE A 224 22.56 -1.30 3.93
N GLU A 225 21.92 -2.19 3.17
CA GLU A 225 21.44 -1.85 1.83
C GLU A 225 20.41 -0.73 1.85
N ALA A 226 19.48 -0.73 2.82
CA ALA A 226 18.47 0.31 2.95
C ALA A 226 19.10 1.67 3.22
N LEU A 227 20.05 1.76 4.15
CA LEU A 227 20.78 2.99 4.46
C LEU A 227 21.51 3.55 3.22
N GLY A 228 22.17 2.67 2.44
CA GLY A 228 22.81 3.06 1.19
C GLY A 228 21.83 3.58 0.12
N ARG A 229 20.64 2.96 0.01
CA ARG A 229 19.60 3.36 -0.95
C ARG A 229 18.86 4.63 -0.54
N ILE A 230 18.69 4.88 0.76
CA ILE A 230 18.17 6.14 1.27
C ILE A 230 19.11 7.30 0.88
N GLY A 231 20.41 7.05 0.87
CA GLY A 231 21.40 7.95 0.31
C GLY A 231 21.56 9.28 1.05
N SER A 232 21.00 9.40 2.26
CA SER A 232 21.07 10.63 3.04
C SER A 232 22.41 10.78 3.75
N PRO A 233 22.97 12.00 3.85
CA PRO A 233 24.15 12.26 4.68
C PRO A 233 24.04 11.73 6.12
N ALA A 234 22.84 11.71 6.68
CA ALA A 234 22.57 11.18 8.01
C ALA A 234 22.83 9.68 8.16
N ALA A 235 22.87 8.90 7.05
CA ALA A 235 23.21 7.49 7.06
C ALA A 235 24.72 7.23 7.11
N VAL A 236 25.55 8.21 6.71
CA VAL A 236 27.01 8.05 6.62
C VAL A 236 27.64 7.65 7.96
N PRO A 237 27.38 8.29 9.10
CA PRO A 237 27.93 7.89 10.39
C PRO A 237 27.55 6.44 10.77
N VAL A 238 26.32 6.02 10.45
CA VAL A 238 25.83 4.67 10.74
C VAL A 238 26.61 3.64 9.91
N LEU A 239 26.79 3.90 8.63
CA LEU A 239 27.55 3.03 7.72
C LEU A 239 29.04 2.99 8.08
N VAL A 240 29.64 4.11 8.50
CA VAL A 240 31.01 4.16 9.03
C VAL A 240 31.15 3.29 10.29
N GLN A 241 30.16 3.32 11.17
CA GLN A 241 30.17 2.40 12.32
C GLN A 241 30.05 0.93 11.88
N ALA A 242 29.24 0.64 10.86
CA ALA A 242 29.06 -0.70 10.32
C ALA A 242 30.35 -1.26 9.63
N LEU A 243 31.27 -0.40 9.19
CA LEU A 243 32.60 -0.83 8.70
C LEU A 243 33.42 -1.59 9.77
N LYS A 244 33.22 -1.25 11.07
CA LYS A 244 33.97 -1.84 12.17
C LYS A 244 33.55 -3.27 12.54
N ASP A 245 32.37 -3.71 12.08
CA ASP A 245 31.87 -5.06 12.29
C ASP A 245 32.22 -5.95 11.09
N PRO A 246 33.03 -7.01 11.28
CA PRO A 246 33.42 -7.92 10.19
C PRO A 246 32.26 -8.54 9.43
N ARG A 247 31.07 -8.64 10.08
CA ARG A 247 29.87 -9.22 9.48
C ARG A 247 29.20 -8.28 8.49
N THR A 248 29.42 -6.97 8.60
CA THR A 248 28.74 -5.94 7.80
C THR A 248 29.70 -5.03 7.03
N GLY A 249 31.00 -5.05 7.35
CA GLY A 249 32.00 -4.12 6.81
C GLY A 249 32.03 -4.09 5.27
N GLY A 250 32.09 -5.25 4.62
CA GLY A 250 32.09 -5.31 3.16
C GLY A 250 30.79 -4.79 2.53
N LEU A 251 29.63 -4.98 3.21
CA LEU A 251 28.36 -4.41 2.76
C LEU A 251 28.33 -2.88 2.94
N ALA A 252 28.89 -2.39 4.06
CA ALA A 252 28.99 -0.96 4.34
C ALA A 252 29.89 -0.25 3.31
N VAL A 253 30.99 -0.86 2.89
CA VAL A 253 31.83 -0.33 1.77
C VAL A 253 30.99 -0.11 0.53
N ARG A 254 30.22 -1.13 0.11
CA ARG A 254 29.38 -1.02 -1.09
C ARG A 254 28.25 0.01 -0.92
N ALA A 255 27.64 0.04 0.26
CA ALA A 255 26.58 1.02 0.56
C ALA A 255 27.10 2.45 0.47
N LEU A 256 28.26 2.74 1.06
CA LEU A 256 28.92 4.06 0.97
C LEU A 256 29.29 4.41 -0.46
N GLY A 257 29.84 3.45 -1.24
CA GLY A 257 30.13 3.65 -2.66
C GLY A 257 28.89 3.99 -3.47
N ASN A 258 27.76 3.33 -3.21
CA ASN A 258 26.48 3.59 -3.89
C ASN A 258 25.89 4.97 -3.55
N MET A 259 26.22 5.55 -2.40
CA MET A 259 25.83 6.90 -2.03
C MET A 259 26.58 7.98 -2.81
N GLY A 260 27.70 7.62 -3.45
CA GLY A 260 28.50 8.55 -4.22
C GLY A 260 28.99 9.75 -3.40
N PRO A 261 29.01 10.97 -3.97
CA PRO A 261 29.55 12.17 -3.32
C PRO A 261 28.96 12.50 -1.95
N THR A 262 27.75 12.03 -1.68
CA THR A 262 27.09 12.18 -0.36
C THR A 262 27.92 11.53 0.78
N ALA A 263 28.66 10.47 0.45
CA ALA A 263 29.49 9.73 1.42
C ALA A 263 30.94 10.25 1.51
N ARG A 264 31.27 11.44 0.98
CA ARG A 264 32.64 11.97 0.96
C ARG A 264 33.30 11.98 2.35
N GLY A 265 32.54 12.24 3.41
CA GLY A 265 33.01 12.18 4.78
C GLY A 265 33.43 10.78 5.27
N ALA A 266 33.11 9.70 4.54
CA ALA A 266 33.47 8.34 4.90
C ALA A 266 34.86 7.90 4.34
N ILE A 267 35.48 8.67 3.44
CA ILE A 267 36.76 8.29 2.80
C ILE A 267 37.86 7.93 3.81
N PRO A 268 38.08 8.70 4.91
CA PRO A 268 39.07 8.32 5.90
C PRO A 268 38.79 6.96 6.53
N ALA A 269 37.53 6.68 6.87
CA ALA A 269 37.12 5.40 7.46
C ALA A 269 37.25 4.22 6.47
N LEU A 270 36.96 4.45 5.19
CA LEU A 270 37.18 3.46 4.13
C LEU A 270 38.67 3.10 3.97
N ARG A 271 39.55 4.06 4.02
CA ARG A 271 41.04 3.82 3.99
C ARG A 271 41.50 3.08 5.22
N GLU A 272 41.01 3.42 6.39
CA GLU A 272 41.27 2.70 7.62
C GLU A 272 40.82 1.24 7.53
N PHE A 273 39.58 1.00 7.07
CA PHE A 273 39.04 -0.34 6.82
C PHE A 273 39.95 -1.15 5.86
N GLN A 274 40.41 -0.51 4.76
CA GLN A 274 41.33 -1.14 3.80
C GLN A 274 42.65 -1.55 4.45
N SER A 275 43.23 -0.70 5.29
CA SER A 275 44.49 -1.00 5.96
C SER A 275 44.36 -2.16 6.95
N GLN A 276 43.24 -2.29 7.62
CA GLN A 276 42.98 -3.33 8.62
C GLN A 276 42.63 -4.69 7.98
N ASN A 277 41.99 -4.70 6.79
CA ASN A 277 41.50 -5.92 6.15
C ASN A 277 42.35 -6.40 4.96
N GLY A 278 43.47 -5.69 4.67
CA GLY A 278 44.42 -6.08 3.64
C GLY A 278 43.85 -6.20 2.23
N ARG A 279 44.33 -7.18 1.44
CA ARG A 279 43.91 -7.36 0.03
C ARG A 279 42.46 -7.83 -0.15
N SER A 280 41.85 -8.37 0.89
CA SER A 280 40.54 -9.04 0.83
C SER A 280 39.42 -8.11 0.34
N HIS A 281 39.48 -6.80 0.65
CA HIS A 281 38.48 -5.80 0.27
C HIS A 281 39.05 -4.59 -0.49
N SER A 282 40.34 -4.66 -0.91
CA SER A 282 41.04 -3.50 -1.51
C SER A 282 40.31 -2.99 -2.76
N GLY A 283 39.92 -3.89 -3.66
CA GLY A 283 39.21 -3.50 -4.90
C GLY A 283 37.86 -2.86 -4.65
N ASP A 284 37.09 -3.39 -3.69
CA ASP A 284 35.78 -2.83 -3.34
C ASP A 284 35.91 -1.44 -2.72
N VAL A 285 36.92 -1.25 -1.85
CA VAL A 285 37.17 0.06 -1.22
C VAL A 285 37.63 1.08 -2.25
N GLU A 286 38.54 0.72 -3.15
CA GLU A 286 39.00 1.62 -4.22
C GLU A 286 37.85 2.01 -5.16
N ALA A 287 37.00 1.05 -5.52
CA ALA A 287 35.82 1.32 -6.31
C ALA A 287 34.84 2.25 -5.59
N ALA A 288 34.62 2.06 -4.29
CA ALA A 288 33.77 2.91 -3.46
C ALA A 288 34.35 4.34 -3.38
N ILE A 289 35.63 4.49 -3.07
CA ILE A 289 36.29 5.81 -3.02
C ILE A 289 36.19 6.50 -4.37
N LYS A 290 36.48 5.79 -5.48
CA LYS A 290 36.35 6.34 -6.83
C LYS A 290 34.91 6.80 -7.14
N ALA A 291 33.91 6.08 -6.66
CA ALA A 291 32.49 6.47 -6.84
C ALA A 291 32.13 7.72 -6.02
N ILE A 292 32.71 7.84 -4.82
CA ILE A 292 32.50 8.96 -3.89
C ILE A 292 33.21 10.24 -4.37
N ASP A 293 34.39 10.12 -5.01
CA ASP A 293 35.19 11.26 -5.49
C ASP A 293 34.76 11.74 -6.88
N ARG A 294 33.79 11.12 -7.52
CA ARG A 294 33.22 11.64 -8.78
C ARG A 294 32.51 12.96 -8.52
N GLU A 295 32.88 14.00 -9.30
CA GLU A 295 32.22 15.31 -9.32
C GLU A 295 30.84 15.25 -9.98
#